data_801eafcbe2481743a150641723b2af0c
#
_entry.id   801eafcbe2481743a150641723b2af0c
#
_cell.length_a   1.000
_cell.length_b   1.000
_cell.length_c   1.000
_cell.angle_alpha   90.00
_cell.angle_beta   90.00
_cell.angle_gamma   90.00
#
_symmetry.space_group_name_H-M   'P 1'
#
loop_
_entity.id
_entity.type
_entity.pdbx_description
1 polymer ?
#
loop_
_entity_poly.entity_id
_entity_poly.type
_entity_poly.pdbx_seq_one_letter_code
_entity_poly.pdbx_strand_id
1 'polypeptide(L)'
;MEITNFKTHETKNYEMFEFLDTNREPSQRIINNLLKSIKQIGVQIPIIVNEDKYIVDGQHRFWALRQLGYVVPYIVSKAWKNDQHTIAINNTSCKWTAMDFANYASENGNLDVQEAIKIAKGWRKDSKNRLSLISGLEILMKGRSRNGLLSKLKNMTYRIDCKSGAEVFDTLVVMNEHQMKASPFSQKITRSIKILHHDKGGLNNDAINLMCQKNYIQNYSKENDQLEYFIDIYNEALSK
;
A
#
# COMPACT_ATOMS: atom_id res chain seq x y z
N MET A 1 -33.02 7.12 -12.85
CA MET A 1 -32.29 6.39 -11.81
C MET A 1 -33.30 5.46 -11.15
N GLU A 2 -33.27 4.17 -11.47
CA GLU A 2 -34.19 3.21 -10.86
C GLU A 2 -33.73 2.93 -9.42
N ILE A 3 -34.64 3.11 -8.47
CA ILE A 3 -34.45 2.70 -7.08
C ILE A 3 -34.61 1.19 -7.04
N THR A 4 -33.52 0.46 -6.95
CA THR A 4 -33.53 -1.01 -6.84
C THR A 4 -33.95 -1.37 -5.41
N ASN A 5 -35.13 -2.01 -5.27
CA ASN A 5 -35.53 -2.60 -3.98
C ASN A 5 -34.69 -3.86 -3.74
N PHE A 6 -33.72 -3.78 -2.84
CA PHE A 6 -32.92 -4.92 -2.44
C PHE A 6 -33.67 -5.78 -1.43
N LYS A 7 -33.81 -7.08 -1.75
CA LYS A 7 -34.34 -8.06 -0.78
C LYS A 7 -33.22 -8.52 0.14
N THR A 8 -33.42 -8.36 1.44
CA THR A 8 -32.51 -8.91 2.46
C THR A 8 -32.81 -10.39 2.66
N HIS A 9 -31.78 -11.20 2.65
CA HIS A 9 -31.80 -12.63 2.94
C HIS A 9 -31.04 -12.91 4.23
N GLU A 10 -31.28 -14.06 4.84
CA GLU A 10 -30.62 -14.48 6.07
C GLU A 10 -30.22 -15.95 5.99
N THR A 11 -29.06 -16.32 6.53
CA THR A 11 -28.61 -17.70 6.57
C THR A 11 -27.64 -17.95 7.73
N LYS A 12 -27.59 -19.21 8.20
CA LYS A 12 -26.52 -19.75 9.05
C LYS A 12 -25.54 -20.65 8.29
N ASN A 13 -25.80 -20.89 7.01
CA ASN A 13 -24.87 -21.62 6.15
C ASN A 13 -23.71 -20.70 5.74
N TYR A 14 -22.64 -20.65 6.55
CA TYR A 14 -21.48 -19.80 6.29
C TYR A 14 -20.68 -20.27 5.07
N GLU A 15 -20.71 -21.56 4.77
CA GLU A 15 -19.93 -22.19 3.70
C GLU A 15 -20.51 -21.88 2.28
N MET A 16 -21.67 -21.24 2.21
CA MET A 16 -22.21 -20.78 0.93
C MET A 16 -21.55 -19.51 0.43
N PHE A 17 -20.76 -18.84 1.24
CA PHE A 17 -20.11 -17.59 0.89
C PHE A 17 -18.64 -17.81 0.54
N GLU A 18 -18.23 -17.20 -0.56
CA GLU A 18 -16.85 -17.19 -1.01
C GLU A 18 -16.28 -15.77 -0.98
N PHE A 19 -14.94 -15.66 -1.06
CA PHE A 19 -14.25 -14.40 -1.08
C PHE A 19 -13.64 -14.17 -2.44
N LEU A 20 -13.71 -12.91 -2.93
CA LEU A 20 -12.99 -12.51 -4.12
C LEU A 20 -11.48 -12.48 -3.80
N ASP A 21 -10.63 -12.81 -4.77
CA ASP A 21 -9.17 -12.72 -4.63
C ASP A 21 -8.72 -11.27 -4.30
N THR A 22 -9.52 -10.30 -4.76
CA THR A 22 -9.33 -8.87 -4.49
C THR A 22 -9.76 -8.42 -3.09
N ASN A 23 -10.39 -9.30 -2.30
CA ASN A 23 -10.74 -8.98 -0.93
C ASN A 23 -9.48 -8.83 -0.06
N ARG A 24 -9.50 -7.84 0.84
CA ARG A 24 -8.39 -7.64 1.79
C ARG A 24 -8.30 -8.80 2.77
N GLU A 25 -7.09 -9.05 3.26
CA GLU A 25 -6.95 -9.95 4.42
C GLU A 25 -7.77 -9.42 5.62
N PRO A 26 -8.52 -10.27 6.30
CA PRO A 26 -9.35 -9.85 7.42
C PRO A 26 -8.51 -9.31 8.58
N SER A 27 -8.80 -8.09 9.01
CA SER A 27 -8.13 -7.47 10.16
C SER A 27 -8.77 -7.94 11.47
N GLN A 28 -8.03 -8.67 12.29
CA GLN A 28 -8.51 -9.15 13.59
C GLN A 28 -8.94 -8.00 14.52
N ARG A 29 -8.28 -6.85 14.44
CA ARG A 29 -8.66 -5.65 15.19
C ARG A 29 -10.06 -5.16 14.82
N ILE A 30 -10.37 -5.14 13.53
CA ILE A 30 -11.70 -4.71 13.03
C ILE A 30 -12.75 -5.73 13.45
N ILE A 31 -12.47 -7.04 13.30
CA ILE A 31 -13.35 -8.11 13.73
C ILE A 31 -13.67 -8.00 15.22
N ASN A 32 -12.67 -7.80 16.08
CA ASN A 32 -12.87 -7.66 17.53
C ASN A 32 -13.76 -6.46 17.91
N ASN A 33 -13.64 -5.35 17.18
CA ASN A 33 -14.52 -4.19 17.38
C ASN A 33 -15.96 -4.51 16.94
N LEU A 34 -16.14 -5.19 15.84
CA LEU A 34 -17.45 -5.62 15.34
C LEU A 34 -18.10 -6.65 16.26
N LEU A 35 -17.34 -7.59 16.84
CA LEU A 35 -17.86 -8.55 17.82
C LEU A 35 -18.50 -7.83 19.02
N LYS A 36 -17.86 -6.77 19.53
CA LYS A 36 -18.41 -5.97 20.63
C LYS A 36 -19.68 -5.22 20.21
N SER A 37 -19.63 -4.54 19.07
CA SER A 37 -20.75 -3.78 18.54
C SER A 37 -21.96 -4.68 18.23
N ILE A 38 -21.74 -5.81 17.55
CA ILE A 38 -22.82 -6.75 17.17
C ILE A 38 -23.48 -7.34 18.42
N LYS A 39 -22.71 -7.66 19.48
CA LYS A 39 -23.29 -8.13 20.76
C LYS A 39 -24.16 -7.08 21.45
N GLN A 40 -23.86 -5.79 21.28
CA GLN A 40 -24.58 -4.70 21.94
C GLN A 40 -25.84 -4.28 21.21
N ILE A 41 -25.76 -4.13 19.88
CA ILE A 41 -26.82 -3.50 19.06
C ILE A 41 -27.31 -4.36 17.90
N GLY A 42 -26.79 -5.59 17.77
CA GLY A 42 -27.09 -6.45 16.63
C GLY A 42 -26.40 -6.00 15.33
N VAL A 43 -26.75 -6.68 14.24
CA VAL A 43 -26.26 -6.34 12.89
C VAL A 43 -27.15 -5.28 12.27
N GLN A 44 -26.60 -4.09 12.04
CA GLN A 44 -27.35 -2.96 11.50
C GLN A 44 -27.29 -2.90 9.97
N ILE A 45 -26.25 -3.48 9.37
CA ILE A 45 -26.01 -3.41 7.93
C ILE A 45 -25.71 -4.83 7.43
N PRO A 46 -26.50 -5.36 6.45
CA PRO A 46 -26.24 -6.68 5.85
C PRO A 46 -24.91 -6.68 5.08
N ILE A 47 -24.35 -7.86 4.82
CA ILE A 47 -23.27 -8.01 3.86
C ILE A 47 -23.81 -7.93 2.43
N ILE A 48 -22.96 -7.54 1.48
CA ILE A 48 -23.32 -7.51 0.06
C ILE A 48 -22.58 -8.63 -0.65
N VAL A 49 -23.31 -9.44 -1.41
CA VAL A 49 -22.75 -10.52 -2.23
C VAL A 49 -23.18 -10.36 -3.68
N ASN A 50 -22.44 -10.96 -4.60
CA ASN A 50 -22.87 -11.11 -6.00
C ASN A 50 -23.83 -12.30 -6.18
N GLU A 51 -24.25 -12.58 -7.41
CA GLU A 51 -25.17 -13.68 -7.72
C GLU A 51 -24.56 -15.05 -7.37
N ASP A 52 -23.23 -15.20 -7.48
CA ASP A 52 -22.48 -16.43 -7.17
C ASP A 52 -22.10 -16.55 -5.68
N LYS A 53 -22.61 -15.64 -4.82
CA LYS A 53 -22.36 -15.58 -3.36
C LYS A 53 -20.95 -15.18 -2.94
N TYR A 54 -20.15 -14.59 -3.84
CA TYR A 54 -18.91 -13.95 -3.43
C TYR A 54 -19.20 -12.68 -2.62
N ILE A 55 -18.53 -12.54 -1.48
CA ILE A 55 -18.68 -11.36 -0.61
C ILE A 55 -17.99 -10.16 -1.26
N VAL A 56 -18.79 -9.18 -1.58
CA VAL A 56 -18.36 -7.93 -2.21
C VAL A 56 -18.07 -6.85 -1.18
N ASP A 57 -18.94 -6.72 -0.17
CA ASP A 57 -18.73 -5.84 0.99
C ASP A 57 -19.20 -6.53 2.28
N GLY A 58 -18.51 -6.19 3.38
CA GLY A 58 -18.85 -6.69 4.70
C GLY A 58 -18.12 -7.94 5.14
N GLN A 59 -16.96 -8.30 4.55
CA GLN A 59 -16.20 -9.47 4.95
C GLN A 59 -15.85 -9.51 6.45
N HIS A 60 -15.48 -8.38 7.07
CA HIS A 60 -15.24 -8.32 8.51
C HIS A 60 -16.51 -8.57 9.33
N ARG A 61 -17.69 -8.12 8.84
CA ARG A 61 -19.00 -8.41 9.44
C ARG A 61 -19.30 -9.91 9.35
N PHE A 62 -19.05 -10.52 8.18
CA PHE A 62 -19.20 -11.96 8.00
C PHE A 62 -18.36 -12.75 9.00
N TRP A 63 -17.08 -12.44 9.13
CA TRP A 63 -16.20 -13.12 10.07
C TRP A 63 -16.63 -12.94 11.52
N ALA A 64 -17.07 -11.73 11.90
CA ALA A 64 -17.60 -11.48 13.24
C ALA A 64 -18.88 -12.29 13.52
N LEU A 65 -19.82 -12.35 12.55
CA LEU A 65 -21.05 -13.12 12.67
C LEU A 65 -20.78 -14.63 12.75
N ARG A 66 -19.87 -15.14 11.91
CA ARG A 66 -19.45 -16.54 11.94
C ARG A 66 -18.84 -16.91 13.30
N GLN A 67 -17.98 -16.07 13.88
CA GLN A 67 -17.41 -16.30 15.20
C GLN A 67 -18.46 -16.28 16.33
N LEU A 68 -19.53 -15.50 16.17
CA LEU A 68 -20.64 -15.45 17.13
C LEU A 68 -21.65 -16.59 16.95
N GLY A 69 -21.60 -17.34 15.85
CA GLY A 69 -22.62 -18.31 15.49
C GLY A 69 -23.97 -17.66 15.15
N TYR A 70 -23.96 -16.40 14.72
CA TYR A 70 -25.16 -15.62 14.40
C TYR A 70 -25.56 -15.79 12.94
N VAL A 71 -26.83 -15.49 12.67
CA VAL A 71 -27.37 -15.42 11.31
C VAL A 71 -26.66 -14.30 10.53
N VAL A 72 -26.32 -14.57 9.28
CA VAL A 72 -25.72 -13.59 8.36
C VAL A 72 -26.83 -12.98 7.51
N PRO A 73 -27.20 -11.71 7.73
CA PRO A 73 -28.05 -10.99 6.81
C PRO A 73 -27.25 -10.54 5.58
N TYR A 74 -27.81 -10.78 4.38
CA TYR A 74 -27.13 -10.43 3.13
C TYR A 74 -28.08 -9.93 2.04
N ILE A 75 -27.52 -9.14 1.12
CA ILE A 75 -28.19 -8.62 -0.06
C ILE A 75 -27.45 -9.14 -1.28
N VAL A 76 -28.20 -9.64 -2.28
CA VAL A 76 -27.63 -10.03 -3.58
C VAL A 76 -27.66 -8.83 -4.53
N SER A 77 -26.50 -8.38 -4.98
CA SER A 77 -26.36 -7.29 -5.94
C SER A 77 -26.15 -7.84 -7.35
N LYS A 78 -27.10 -7.60 -8.23
CA LYS A 78 -27.03 -7.97 -9.66
C LYS A 78 -26.12 -7.03 -10.48
N ALA A 79 -25.83 -5.85 -9.98
CA ALA A 79 -24.97 -4.86 -10.64
C ALA A 79 -23.50 -5.29 -10.68
N TRP A 80 -23.16 -6.39 -10.02
CA TRP A 80 -21.78 -6.80 -9.75
C TRP A 80 -21.27 -7.74 -10.85
N LYS A 81 -20.81 -7.16 -11.97
CA LYS A 81 -20.33 -7.94 -13.13
C LYS A 81 -18.81 -7.98 -13.26
N ASN A 82 -18.07 -7.16 -12.51
CA ASN A 82 -16.61 -7.13 -12.55
C ASN A 82 -15.99 -6.48 -11.30
N ASP A 83 -14.69 -6.68 -11.10
CA ASP A 83 -13.91 -6.21 -9.95
C ASP A 83 -13.84 -4.68 -9.80
N GLN A 84 -14.11 -3.91 -10.86
CA GLN A 84 -14.10 -2.44 -10.80
C GLN A 84 -15.21 -1.90 -9.87
N HIS A 85 -16.32 -2.60 -9.75
CA HIS A 85 -17.39 -2.24 -8.82
C HIS A 85 -16.99 -2.47 -7.36
N THR A 86 -16.13 -3.48 -7.07
CA THR A 86 -15.59 -3.74 -5.73
C THR A 86 -14.78 -2.54 -5.25
N ILE A 87 -13.97 -1.94 -6.15
CA ILE A 87 -13.19 -0.75 -5.86
C ILE A 87 -14.09 0.44 -5.53
N ALA A 88 -15.17 0.63 -6.31
CA ALA A 88 -16.06 1.78 -6.15
C ALA A 88 -16.78 1.77 -4.79
N ILE A 89 -17.30 0.62 -4.34
CA ILE A 89 -18.01 0.51 -3.05
C ILE A 89 -17.04 0.53 -1.86
N ASN A 90 -15.91 -0.17 -1.94
CA ASN A 90 -14.92 -0.17 -0.86
C ASN A 90 -14.28 1.21 -0.64
N ASN A 91 -14.28 2.08 -1.65
CA ASN A 91 -13.84 3.49 -1.49
C ASN A 91 -14.81 4.37 -0.70
N THR A 92 -16.05 3.96 -0.51
CA THR A 92 -17.05 4.75 0.24
C THR A 92 -17.01 4.48 1.75
N SER A 93 -16.65 3.27 2.17
CA SER A 93 -16.66 2.87 3.59
C SER A 93 -15.30 2.81 4.25
N CYS A 94 -14.25 2.48 3.49
CA CYS A 94 -12.86 2.49 3.98
C CYS A 94 -11.92 2.71 2.80
N LYS A 95 -11.22 3.85 2.79
CA LYS A 95 -10.31 4.20 1.68
C LYS A 95 -9.24 3.14 1.51
N TRP A 96 -9.10 2.64 0.29
CA TRP A 96 -8.02 1.73 -0.06
C TRP A 96 -6.66 2.39 0.16
N THR A 97 -5.77 1.65 0.77
CA THR A 97 -4.37 2.04 0.91
C THR A 97 -3.61 1.82 -0.40
N ALA A 98 -2.40 2.35 -0.50
CA ALA A 98 -1.53 2.08 -1.65
C ALA A 98 -1.23 0.57 -1.81
N MET A 99 -1.14 -0.18 -0.70
CA MET A 99 -0.95 -1.64 -0.76
C MET A 99 -2.18 -2.39 -1.26
N ASP A 100 -3.39 -1.97 -0.89
CA ASP A 100 -4.61 -2.57 -1.42
C ASP A 100 -4.66 -2.43 -2.95
N PHE A 101 -4.30 -1.23 -3.47
CA PHE A 101 -4.21 -1.01 -4.92
C PHE A 101 -3.07 -1.78 -5.58
N ALA A 102 -1.92 -1.96 -4.89
CA ALA A 102 -0.82 -2.75 -5.42
C ALA A 102 -1.19 -4.25 -5.51
N ASN A 103 -1.81 -4.80 -4.47
CA ASN A 103 -2.30 -6.18 -4.50
C ASN A 103 -3.33 -6.37 -5.62
N TYR A 104 -4.32 -5.48 -5.70
CA TYR A 104 -5.31 -5.51 -6.78
C TYR A 104 -4.66 -5.47 -8.18
N ALA A 105 -3.72 -4.55 -8.41
CA ALA A 105 -3.03 -4.46 -9.70
C ALA A 105 -2.21 -5.72 -10.02
N SER A 106 -1.57 -6.32 -8.99
CA SER A 106 -0.82 -7.58 -9.11
C SER A 106 -1.74 -8.74 -9.51
N GLU A 107 -2.87 -8.91 -8.84
CA GLU A 107 -3.87 -9.96 -9.09
C GLU A 107 -4.54 -9.81 -10.45
N ASN A 108 -4.71 -8.57 -10.91
CA ASN A 108 -5.25 -8.26 -12.25
C ASN A 108 -4.16 -8.22 -13.35
N GLY A 109 -3.05 -8.92 -13.16
CA GLY A 109 -2.07 -9.20 -14.21
C GLY A 109 -1.08 -8.08 -14.51
N ASN A 110 -0.93 -7.08 -13.64
CA ASN A 110 0.15 -6.09 -13.80
C ASN A 110 1.50 -6.70 -13.37
N LEU A 111 2.24 -7.24 -14.33
CA LEU A 111 3.53 -7.91 -14.11
C LEU A 111 4.57 -6.99 -13.47
N ASP A 112 4.56 -5.70 -13.79
CA ASP A 112 5.47 -4.71 -13.19
C ASP A 112 5.23 -4.56 -11.69
N VAL A 113 3.95 -4.58 -11.26
CA VAL A 113 3.60 -4.53 -9.84
C VAL A 113 3.94 -5.85 -9.14
N GLN A 114 3.73 -6.99 -9.78
CA GLN A 114 4.10 -8.30 -9.24
C GLN A 114 5.60 -8.36 -8.94
N GLU A 115 6.43 -7.99 -9.91
CA GLU A 115 7.88 -7.99 -9.74
C GLU A 115 8.34 -6.96 -8.69
N ALA A 116 7.76 -5.76 -8.68
CA ALA A 116 8.06 -4.74 -7.68
C ALA A 116 7.72 -5.20 -6.25
N ILE A 117 6.59 -5.87 -6.04
CA ILE A 117 6.22 -6.44 -4.74
C ILE A 117 7.22 -7.52 -4.32
N LYS A 118 7.65 -8.39 -5.24
CA LYS A 118 8.62 -9.45 -4.97
C LYS A 118 9.97 -8.89 -4.53
N ILE A 119 10.50 -7.89 -5.25
CA ILE A 119 11.76 -7.21 -4.91
C ILE A 119 11.64 -6.49 -3.55
N ALA A 120 10.58 -5.70 -3.36
CA ALA A 120 10.36 -4.97 -2.11
C ALA A 120 10.19 -5.89 -0.89
N LYS A 121 9.57 -7.07 -1.07
CA LYS A 121 9.51 -8.11 -0.03
C LYS A 121 10.89 -8.67 0.29
N GLY A 122 11.77 -8.80 -0.70
CA GLY A 122 13.18 -9.17 -0.50
C GLY A 122 13.90 -8.17 0.40
N TRP A 123 13.85 -6.89 0.07
CA TRP A 123 14.48 -5.82 0.87
C TRP A 123 13.91 -5.70 2.29
N ARG A 124 12.62 -5.97 2.48
CA ARG A 124 12.00 -5.96 3.80
C ARG A 124 12.50 -7.07 4.74
N LYS A 125 13.00 -8.18 4.20
CA LYS A 125 13.52 -9.31 5.01
C LYS A 125 14.88 -9.01 5.65
N ASP A 126 15.63 -8.05 5.11
CA ASP A 126 16.89 -7.63 5.71
C ASP A 126 16.61 -6.96 7.07
N SER A 127 17.20 -7.51 8.13
CA SER A 127 17.02 -7.00 9.49
C SER A 127 17.69 -5.65 9.73
N LYS A 128 18.79 -5.36 9.00
CA LYS A 128 19.57 -4.11 9.13
C LYS A 128 19.03 -3.00 8.23
N ASN A 129 18.59 -3.36 7.01
CA ASN A 129 18.22 -2.44 5.95
C ASN A 129 16.73 -2.55 5.62
N ARG A 130 15.89 -2.50 6.65
CA ARG A 130 14.46 -2.80 6.53
C ARG A 130 13.68 -1.67 5.88
N LEU A 131 13.41 -1.80 4.60
CA LEU A 131 12.55 -0.89 3.85
C LEU A 131 11.07 -1.29 3.94
N SER A 132 10.16 -0.32 4.05
CA SER A 132 8.71 -0.60 3.98
C SER A 132 8.32 -1.03 2.55
N LEU A 133 7.27 -1.87 2.42
CA LEU A 133 6.79 -2.27 1.08
C LEU A 133 6.39 -1.08 0.22
N ILE A 134 5.73 -0.08 0.81
CA ILE A 134 5.34 1.14 0.09
C ILE A 134 6.55 1.92 -0.39
N SER A 135 7.58 2.08 0.46
CA SER A 135 8.82 2.74 0.05
C SER A 135 9.54 1.94 -1.04
N GLY A 136 9.53 0.60 -0.97
CA GLY A 136 10.06 -0.26 -2.01
C GLY A 136 9.36 -0.06 -3.35
N LEU A 137 8.02 -0.02 -3.36
CA LEU A 137 7.26 0.28 -4.57
C LEU A 137 7.52 1.70 -5.10
N GLU A 138 7.74 2.68 -4.23
CA GLU A 138 8.07 4.05 -4.63
C GLU A 138 9.43 4.14 -5.32
N ILE A 139 10.47 3.51 -4.79
CA ILE A 139 11.82 3.57 -5.41
C ILE A 139 11.92 2.74 -6.68
N LEU A 140 11.16 1.64 -6.79
CA LEU A 140 11.08 0.82 -8.01
C LEU A 140 10.22 1.44 -9.10
N MET A 141 9.38 2.42 -8.78
CA MET A 141 8.51 3.06 -9.76
C MET A 141 9.31 3.87 -10.77
N LYS A 142 9.05 3.64 -12.08
CA LYS A 142 9.68 4.39 -13.16
C LYS A 142 9.31 5.88 -13.09
N GLY A 143 10.35 6.72 -13.19
CA GLY A 143 10.24 8.18 -13.22
C GLY A 143 10.31 8.83 -11.82
N ARG A 144 10.16 10.17 -11.81
CA ARG A 144 10.24 11.00 -10.61
C ARG A 144 9.06 10.71 -9.68
N SER A 145 9.36 10.33 -8.44
CA SER A 145 8.33 10.07 -7.43
C SER A 145 7.96 11.36 -6.70
N ARG A 146 6.80 11.93 -7.03
CA ARG A 146 6.07 12.82 -6.11
C ARG A 146 4.59 12.48 -6.25
N ASN A 147 3.98 11.99 -5.20
CA ASN A 147 2.54 11.69 -5.12
C ASN A 147 1.95 10.81 -6.24
N GLY A 148 2.80 10.13 -7.02
CA GLY A 148 2.38 9.38 -8.20
C GLY A 148 2.01 7.92 -7.94
N LEU A 149 2.54 7.29 -6.86
CA LEU A 149 2.37 5.86 -6.64
C LEU A 149 0.89 5.45 -6.59
N LEU A 150 0.11 6.10 -5.73
CA LEU A 150 -1.31 5.78 -5.57
C LEU A 150 -2.10 5.96 -6.88
N SER A 151 -1.85 7.05 -7.60
CA SER A 151 -2.49 7.31 -8.89
C SER A 151 -2.12 6.27 -9.94
N LYS A 152 -0.83 5.91 -10.03
CA LYS A 152 -0.37 4.91 -11.00
C LYS A 152 -0.90 3.51 -10.69
N LEU A 153 -1.00 3.14 -9.42
CA LEU A 153 -1.61 1.87 -9.01
C LEU A 153 -3.10 1.84 -9.33
N LYS A 154 -3.85 2.90 -8.96
CA LYS A 154 -5.29 3.03 -9.27
C LYS A 154 -5.60 2.91 -10.75
N ASN A 155 -4.79 3.56 -11.59
CA ASN A 155 -5.00 3.63 -13.03
C ASN A 155 -4.31 2.49 -13.79
N MET A 156 -3.74 1.51 -13.10
CA MET A 156 -2.99 0.38 -13.68
C MET A 156 -1.81 0.81 -14.57
N THR A 157 -1.28 2.01 -14.35
CA THR A 157 -0.19 2.61 -15.15
C THR A 157 1.18 2.54 -14.48
N TYR A 158 1.27 1.79 -13.37
CA TYR A 158 2.54 1.54 -12.71
C TYR A 158 3.51 0.81 -13.66
N ARG A 159 4.74 1.29 -13.73
CA ARG A 159 5.84 0.65 -14.45
C ARG A 159 7.05 0.60 -13.55
N ILE A 160 7.79 -0.50 -13.61
CA ILE A 160 8.99 -0.75 -12.81
C ILE A 160 10.25 -0.23 -13.51
N ASP A 161 11.23 0.21 -12.71
CA ASP A 161 12.60 0.48 -13.10
C ASP A 161 13.52 -0.18 -12.06
N CYS A 162 13.85 -1.44 -12.30
CA CYS A 162 14.64 -2.26 -11.38
C CYS A 162 16.05 -1.68 -11.16
N LYS A 163 16.69 -1.16 -12.22
CA LYS A 163 18.05 -0.62 -12.14
C LYS A 163 18.07 0.61 -11.23
N SER A 164 17.29 1.62 -11.56
CA SER A 164 17.20 2.84 -10.77
C SER A 164 16.75 2.56 -9.33
N GLY A 165 15.81 1.62 -9.15
CA GLY A 165 15.35 1.21 -7.82
C GLY A 165 16.44 0.56 -6.97
N ALA A 166 17.25 -0.32 -7.57
CA ALA A 166 18.38 -0.96 -6.89
C ALA A 166 19.45 0.07 -6.50
N GLU A 167 19.85 0.97 -7.42
CA GLU A 167 20.81 2.04 -7.14
C GLU A 167 20.36 2.95 -5.99
N VAL A 168 19.08 3.28 -5.92
CA VAL A 168 18.52 4.04 -4.79
C VAL A 168 18.56 3.24 -3.50
N PHE A 169 18.22 1.95 -3.53
CA PHE A 169 18.27 1.08 -2.36
C PHE A 169 19.72 0.95 -1.84
N ASP A 170 20.69 0.73 -2.72
CA ASP A 170 22.10 0.65 -2.37
C ASP A 170 22.61 1.96 -1.73
N THR A 171 22.17 3.10 -2.25
CA THR A 171 22.47 4.42 -1.64
C THR A 171 21.92 4.49 -0.20
N LEU A 172 20.68 4.02 0.05
CA LEU A 172 20.11 4.01 1.40
C LEU A 172 20.86 3.06 2.34
N VAL A 173 21.39 1.94 1.81
CA VAL A 173 22.23 1.01 2.58
C VAL A 173 23.55 1.69 2.99
N VAL A 174 24.24 2.33 2.04
CA VAL A 174 25.45 3.10 2.32
C VAL A 174 25.19 4.18 3.37
N MET A 175 24.11 4.93 3.25
CA MET A 175 23.71 5.92 4.24
C MET A 175 23.48 5.30 5.62
N ASN A 176 22.92 4.09 5.71
CA ASN A 176 22.65 3.40 6.97
C ASN A 176 23.93 2.93 7.69
N GLU A 177 24.97 2.60 6.95
CA GLU A 177 26.29 2.20 7.51
C GLU A 177 26.96 3.33 8.29
N HIS A 178 26.65 4.58 7.98
CA HIS A 178 27.18 5.76 8.67
C HIS A 178 26.45 6.11 9.98
N GLN A 179 25.58 5.23 10.52
CA GLN A 179 24.90 5.39 11.81
C GLN A 179 24.21 6.76 12.00
N MET A 180 23.48 7.19 11.01
CA MET A 180 22.81 8.50 11.01
C MET A 180 21.75 8.62 12.11
N LYS A 181 21.50 9.85 12.61
CA LYS A 181 20.45 10.11 13.61
C LYS A 181 19.05 9.79 13.09
N ALA A 182 18.81 9.94 11.79
CA ALA A 182 17.55 9.62 11.14
C ALA A 182 17.68 8.34 10.31
N SER A 183 16.72 7.44 10.39
CA SER A 183 16.72 6.23 9.56
C SER A 183 16.63 6.60 8.09
N PRO A 184 17.59 6.20 7.23
CA PRO A 184 17.55 6.44 5.79
C PRO A 184 16.34 5.74 5.13
N PHE A 185 15.80 4.70 5.77
CA PHE A 185 14.63 3.95 5.31
C PHE A 185 13.29 4.58 5.70
N SER A 186 13.30 5.76 6.34
CA SER A 186 12.06 6.52 6.52
C SER A 186 11.48 6.93 5.17
N GLN A 187 10.16 6.89 5.02
CA GLN A 187 9.50 7.17 3.73
C GLN A 187 9.92 8.52 3.14
N LYS A 188 10.08 9.54 3.98
CA LYS A 188 10.48 10.89 3.55
C LYS A 188 11.89 10.91 2.96
N ILE A 189 12.88 10.33 3.65
CA ILE A 189 14.26 10.27 3.19
C ILE A 189 14.35 9.42 1.92
N THR A 190 13.77 8.23 1.94
CA THR A 190 13.70 7.34 0.77
C THR A 190 13.16 8.06 -0.46
N ARG A 191 12.07 8.81 -0.32
CA ARG A 191 11.45 9.56 -1.42
C ARG A 191 12.35 10.71 -1.90
N SER A 192 12.99 11.42 -0.98
CA SER A 192 13.93 12.51 -1.34
C SER A 192 15.14 11.99 -2.10
N ILE A 193 15.74 10.87 -1.67
CA ILE A 193 16.86 10.21 -2.39
C ILE A 193 16.41 9.72 -3.76
N LYS A 194 15.21 9.14 -3.89
CA LYS A 194 14.68 8.72 -5.20
C LYS A 194 14.52 9.92 -6.16
N ILE A 195 14.03 11.04 -5.68
CA ILE A 195 13.87 12.27 -6.47
C ILE A 195 15.25 12.80 -6.88
N LEU A 196 16.19 12.89 -5.95
CA LEU A 196 17.55 13.34 -6.21
C LEU A 196 18.26 12.46 -7.23
N HIS A 197 18.16 11.14 -7.08
CA HIS A 197 18.69 10.16 -8.03
C HIS A 197 18.13 10.37 -9.44
N HIS A 198 16.81 10.53 -9.55
CA HIS A 198 16.15 10.78 -10.83
C HIS A 198 16.61 12.09 -11.47
N ASP A 199 16.65 13.17 -10.69
CA ASP A 199 16.97 14.52 -11.20
C ASP A 199 18.45 14.67 -11.59
N LYS A 200 19.34 13.88 -11.00
CA LYS A 200 20.79 13.84 -11.31
C LYS A 200 21.18 12.78 -12.33
N GLY A 201 20.25 11.89 -12.72
CA GLY A 201 20.55 10.75 -13.61
C GLY A 201 21.43 9.67 -12.96
N GLY A 202 21.38 9.55 -11.64
CA GLY A 202 22.19 8.70 -10.79
C GLY A 202 22.86 9.48 -9.66
N LEU A 203 23.40 8.80 -8.66
CA LEU A 203 24.11 9.42 -7.54
C LEU A 203 25.58 8.96 -7.50
N ASN A 204 26.49 9.87 -7.17
CA ASN A 204 27.89 9.56 -6.95
C ASN A 204 28.09 9.02 -5.54
N ASN A 205 28.64 7.82 -5.41
CA ASN A 205 28.84 7.15 -4.14
C ASN A 205 29.85 7.88 -3.22
N ASP A 206 30.88 8.49 -3.79
CA ASP A 206 31.87 9.23 -3.00
C ASP A 206 31.23 10.50 -2.40
N ALA A 207 30.39 11.19 -3.18
CA ALA A 207 29.63 12.32 -2.68
C ALA A 207 28.62 11.90 -1.57
N ILE A 208 27.96 10.76 -1.71
CA ILE A 208 27.08 10.21 -0.68
C ILE A 208 27.87 9.87 0.59
N ASN A 209 29.02 9.21 0.47
CA ASN A 209 29.89 8.91 1.61
C ASN A 209 30.37 10.19 2.32
N LEU A 210 30.82 11.19 1.57
CA LEU A 210 31.27 12.47 2.13
C LEU A 210 30.13 13.21 2.84
N MET A 211 28.94 13.21 2.26
CA MET A 211 27.73 13.76 2.84
C MET A 211 27.40 13.09 4.19
N CYS A 212 27.50 11.76 4.27
CA CYS A 212 27.23 11.01 5.49
C CYS A 212 28.29 11.19 6.58
N GLN A 213 29.59 11.23 6.20
CA GLN A 213 30.70 11.42 7.14
C GLN A 213 30.61 12.73 7.92
N LYS A 214 30.04 13.76 7.34
CA LYS A 214 29.87 15.06 7.98
C LYS A 214 28.71 15.14 8.97
N ASN A 215 28.01 14.03 9.26
CA ASN A 215 26.81 13.96 10.12
C ASN A 215 25.69 14.94 9.73
N TYR A 216 25.58 15.29 8.47
CA TYR A 216 24.68 16.32 7.99
C TYR A 216 23.23 15.88 7.84
N ILE A 217 22.85 14.62 8.13
CA ILE A 217 21.50 14.19 7.85
C ILE A 217 20.56 14.60 8.95
N GLN A 218 19.92 15.73 8.74
CA GLN A 218 18.82 16.23 9.54
C GLN A 218 17.49 15.69 9.01
N ASN A 219 16.53 15.52 9.92
CA ASN A 219 15.17 15.10 9.58
C ASN A 219 14.23 16.31 9.65
N TYR A 220 13.83 16.82 8.50
CA TYR A 220 12.91 17.94 8.40
C TYR A 220 11.46 17.48 8.50
N SER A 221 10.59 18.34 9.03
CA SER A 221 9.17 18.03 9.18
C SER A 221 8.45 17.96 7.82
N LYS A 222 8.81 18.85 6.88
CA LYS A 222 8.25 18.89 5.54
C LYS A 222 9.12 18.14 4.53
N GLU A 223 8.47 17.49 3.56
CA GLU A 223 9.14 16.71 2.51
C GLU A 223 9.96 17.59 1.55
N ASN A 224 9.47 18.79 1.24
CA ASN A 224 10.19 19.73 0.38
C ASN A 224 11.49 20.20 1.02
N ASP A 225 11.43 20.58 2.31
CA ASP A 225 12.59 21.05 3.05
C ASP A 225 13.65 19.94 3.14
N GLN A 226 13.21 18.67 3.29
CA GLN A 226 14.09 17.51 3.29
C GLN A 226 14.78 17.31 1.95
N LEU A 227 14.07 17.48 0.85
CA LEU A 227 14.62 17.35 -0.50
C LEU A 227 15.60 18.47 -0.82
N GLU A 228 15.25 19.74 -0.53
CA GLU A 228 16.14 20.89 -0.73
C GLU A 228 17.44 20.71 0.07
N TYR A 229 17.32 20.32 1.32
CA TYR A 229 18.49 20.01 2.14
C TYR A 229 19.38 18.93 1.51
N PHE A 230 18.83 17.84 0.97
CA PHE A 230 19.64 16.81 0.31
C PHE A 230 20.29 17.33 -0.98
N ILE A 231 19.61 18.17 -1.75
CA ILE A 231 20.18 18.81 -2.95
C ILE A 231 21.39 19.63 -2.58
N ASP A 232 21.28 20.47 -1.54
CA ASP A 232 22.34 21.38 -1.11
C ASP A 232 23.57 20.63 -0.63
N ILE A 233 23.43 19.69 0.31
CA ILE A 233 24.58 18.96 0.86
C ILE A 233 25.21 18.00 -0.16
N TYR A 234 24.43 17.46 -1.10
CA TYR A 234 24.95 16.65 -2.19
C TYR A 234 25.75 17.48 -3.19
N ASN A 235 25.26 18.65 -3.58
CA ASN A 235 26.00 19.58 -4.44
C ASN A 235 27.30 20.08 -3.78
N GLU A 236 27.26 20.36 -2.45
CA GLU A 236 28.48 20.69 -1.70
C GLU A 236 29.49 19.54 -1.69
N ALA A 237 29.01 18.30 -1.57
CA ALA A 237 29.89 17.13 -1.59
C ALA A 237 30.52 16.88 -2.98
N LEU A 238 29.79 17.19 -4.07
CA LEU A 238 30.32 17.09 -5.44
C LEU A 238 31.37 18.13 -5.76
N SER A 239 31.41 19.28 -5.05
CA SER A 239 32.33 20.38 -5.29
C SER A 239 33.70 20.22 -4.60
N LYS A 240 33.87 19.16 -3.84
CA LYS A 240 35.08 18.81 -3.08
C LYS A 240 35.81 17.62 -3.65
#